data_db0fc8efd80492f74bfb4ee037b03938
#
_entry.id   db0fc8efd80492f74bfb4ee037b03938
#
_cell.length_a   1.000
_cell.length_b   1.000
_cell.length_c   1.000
_cell.angle_alpha   90.00
_cell.angle_beta   90.00
_cell.angle_gamma   90.00
#
_symmetry.space_group_name_H-M   'P 1'
#
loop_
_entity.id
_entity.type
_entity.pdbx_description
1 polymer ?
#
loop_
_entity_poly.entity_id
_entity_poly.type
_entity_poly.pdbx_seq_one_letter_code
_entity_poly.pdbx_strand_id
1 'polypeptide(L)'
;LLFQRYKVSLMQKLLIKGKKELKGNIYISGSKNATLPILASTILASEVRLLNVPFVKDIFTMLELLKFIGIKVKMKRNKNILELKNEKKEINTLAPYKLVKTMRAGVLVLGPLLTKFKKAKVSLPGGCAIGTRPVDLHLFALKKLGAKIKIKDGYIIAEARKGLMG
;
A
#
# COMPACT_ATOMS: atom_id res chain seq x y z
N LEU A 1 -33.16 -1.35 1.78
CA LEU A 1 -32.69 -1.68 0.43
C LEU A 1 -32.13 -3.10 0.43
N LEU A 2 -32.93 -4.07 -0.06
CA LEU A 2 -32.53 -5.48 -0.19
C LEU A 2 -31.53 -5.62 -1.35
N PHE A 3 -30.28 -5.95 -1.04
CA PHE A 3 -29.32 -6.44 -2.01
C PHE A 3 -29.61 -7.92 -2.31
N GLN A 4 -30.34 -8.18 -3.37
CA GLN A 4 -30.53 -9.53 -3.88
C GLN A 4 -29.25 -9.95 -4.63
N ARG A 5 -28.48 -10.88 -4.05
CA ARG A 5 -27.32 -11.49 -4.69
C ARG A 5 -27.80 -12.48 -5.76
N TYR A 6 -27.79 -12.07 -7.01
CA TYR A 6 -27.88 -13.00 -8.12
C TYR A 6 -26.51 -13.63 -8.38
N LYS A 7 -26.39 -14.93 -8.15
CA LYS A 7 -25.28 -15.75 -8.61
C LYS A 7 -25.48 -16.05 -10.08
N VAL A 8 -24.99 -15.19 -10.97
CA VAL A 8 -24.78 -15.54 -12.38
C VAL A 8 -23.61 -14.76 -12.93
N SER A 9 -22.59 -15.52 -13.45
CA SER A 9 -21.62 -15.10 -14.49
C SER A 9 -20.80 -13.82 -14.26
N LEU A 10 -19.54 -13.98 -14.12
CA LEU A 10 -18.31 -13.22 -14.47
C LEU A 10 -18.35 -11.69 -14.72
N MET A 11 -19.50 -11.04 -14.88
CA MET A 11 -19.61 -9.58 -15.00
C MET A 11 -20.61 -9.02 -13.99
N GLN A 12 -20.11 -8.23 -13.03
CA GLN A 12 -20.96 -7.44 -12.14
C GLN A 12 -21.46 -6.23 -12.91
N LYS A 13 -22.78 -6.05 -12.97
CA LYS A 13 -23.43 -4.89 -13.59
C LYS A 13 -24.03 -4.00 -12.51
N LEU A 14 -23.84 -2.68 -12.66
CA LEU A 14 -24.50 -1.68 -11.83
C LEU A 14 -25.69 -1.11 -12.62
N LEU A 15 -26.92 -1.31 -12.10
CA LEU A 15 -28.12 -0.72 -12.66
C LEU A 15 -28.54 0.46 -11.81
N ILE A 16 -28.55 1.65 -12.40
CA ILE A 16 -28.93 2.89 -11.73
C ILE A 16 -30.25 3.40 -12.31
N LYS A 17 -31.28 3.51 -11.44
CA LYS A 17 -32.52 4.20 -11.77
C LYS A 17 -32.48 5.60 -11.16
N GLY A 18 -32.33 6.61 -11.99
CA GLY A 18 -32.31 8.02 -11.59
C GLY A 18 -33.70 8.63 -11.36
N LYS A 19 -33.78 9.96 -11.35
CA LYS A 19 -35.04 10.76 -11.24
C LYS A 19 -35.75 10.62 -9.88
N LYS A 20 -35.01 10.40 -8.79
CA LYS A 20 -35.54 10.46 -7.42
C LYS A 20 -34.77 11.50 -6.62
N GLU A 21 -35.49 12.34 -5.90
CA GLU A 21 -34.88 13.23 -4.91
C GLU A 21 -34.26 12.40 -3.80
N LEU A 22 -32.97 12.66 -3.51
CA LEU A 22 -32.24 11.97 -2.45
C LEU A 22 -32.26 12.85 -1.19
N LYS A 23 -32.79 12.29 -0.10
CA LYS A 23 -32.78 12.92 1.24
C LYS A 23 -32.20 11.96 2.24
N GLY A 24 -31.24 12.43 3.05
CA GLY A 24 -30.63 11.63 4.11
C GLY A 24 -29.16 11.92 4.30
N ASN A 25 -28.56 11.21 5.27
CA ASN A 25 -27.14 11.29 5.58
C ASN A 25 -26.40 10.08 5.06
N ILE A 26 -25.23 10.29 4.46
CA ILE A 26 -24.35 9.22 3.98
C ILE A 26 -23.02 9.31 4.74
N TYR A 27 -22.64 8.20 5.39
CA TYR A 27 -21.30 8.07 5.97
C TYR A 27 -20.31 7.72 4.88
N ILE A 28 -19.31 8.59 4.68
CA ILE A 28 -18.27 8.38 3.69
C ILE A 28 -17.24 7.38 4.24
N SER A 29 -16.98 6.32 3.47
CA SER A 29 -15.91 5.35 3.79
C SER A 29 -14.54 5.99 3.62
N GLY A 30 -13.53 5.43 4.29
CA GLY A 30 -12.15 5.85 4.11
C GLY A 30 -11.67 5.70 2.66
N SER A 31 -10.68 6.51 2.28
CA SER A 31 -10.09 6.49 0.95
C SER A 31 -9.01 5.42 0.83
N LYS A 32 -9.11 4.53 -0.15
CA LYS A 32 -8.05 3.57 -0.51
C LYS A 32 -6.73 4.27 -0.83
N ASN A 33 -6.79 5.33 -1.63
CA ASN A 33 -5.60 6.02 -2.13
C ASN A 33 -4.89 6.83 -1.03
N ALA A 34 -5.61 7.25 0.01
CA ALA A 34 -5.00 7.83 1.21
C ALA A 34 -4.45 6.74 2.14
N THR A 35 -5.17 5.64 2.31
CA THR A 35 -4.76 4.57 3.24
C THR A 35 -3.48 3.87 2.81
N LEU A 36 -3.25 3.64 1.52
CA LEU A 36 -2.07 2.92 1.03
C LEU A 36 -0.74 3.60 1.38
N PRO A 37 -0.52 4.92 1.12
CA PRO A 37 0.71 5.59 1.55
C PRO A 37 0.82 5.69 3.08
N ILE A 38 -0.30 5.87 3.80
CA ILE A 38 -0.29 5.84 5.26
C ILE A 38 0.18 4.47 5.78
N LEU A 39 -0.30 3.37 5.20
CA LEU A 39 0.16 2.02 5.55
C LEU A 39 1.65 1.84 5.28
N ALA A 40 2.17 2.31 4.15
CA ALA A 40 3.61 2.26 3.88
C ALA A 40 4.41 3.06 4.92
N SER A 41 3.94 4.23 5.35
CA SER A 41 4.62 5.05 6.35
C SER A 41 4.62 4.45 7.76
N THR A 42 3.73 3.48 8.08
CA THR A 42 3.74 2.78 9.37
C THR A 42 5.04 2.03 9.65
N ILE A 43 5.83 1.73 8.63
CA ILE A 43 7.19 1.15 8.77
C ILE A 43 8.08 2.05 9.65
N LEU A 44 7.89 3.36 9.62
CA LEU A 44 8.69 4.33 10.37
C LEU A 44 8.34 4.37 11.86
N ALA A 45 7.08 4.10 12.20
CA ALA A 45 6.58 4.16 13.58
C ALA A 45 6.72 2.83 14.33
N SER A 46 6.67 2.87 15.65
CA SER A 46 6.62 1.67 16.52
C SER A 46 5.21 1.10 16.61
N GLU A 47 4.22 1.95 16.75
CA GLU A 47 2.81 1.58 16.83
C GLU A 47 1.94 2.62 16.12
N VAL A 48 0.93 2.15 15.39
CA VAL A 48 -0.03 2.99 14.68
C VAL A 48 -1.42 2.40 14.79
N ARG A 49 -2.40 3.25 15.06
CA ARG A 49 -3.82 2.91 15.00
C ARG A 49 -4.50 3.75 13.94
N LEU A 50 -5.11 3.10 12.95
CA LEU A 50 -5.85 3.75 11.87
C LEU A 50 -7.34 3.51 12.03
N LEU A 51 -8.13 4.56 11.86
CA LEU A 51 -9.59 4.54 11.90
C LEU A 51 -10.14 4.73 10.49
N ASN A 52 -11.38 4.30 10.29
CA ASN A 52 -12.10 4.45 9.02
C ASN A 52 -11.33 3.86 7.82
N VAL A 53 -10.72 2.69 7.99
CA VAL A 53 -9.95 2.02 6.94
C VAL A 53 -10.90 1.28 5.99
N PRO A 54 -10.85 1.53 4.67
CA PRO A 54 -11.65 0.80 3.70
C PRO A 54 -11.01 -0.57 3.42
N PHE A 55 -11.64 -1.67 3.84
CA PHE A 55 -11.13 -3.02 3.63
C PHE A 55 -11.40 -3.53 2.22
N VAL A 56 -10.67 -2.98 1.25
CA VAL A 56 -10.69 -3.39 -0.16
C VAL A 56 -9.44 -4.20 -0.51
N LYS A 57 -9.44 -4.88 -1.67
CA LYS A 57 -8.39 -5.81 -2.10
C LYS A 57 -6.97 -5.25 -1.96
N ASP A 58 -6.73 -4.02 -2.42
CA ASP A 58 -5.39 -3.42 -2.37
C ASP A 58 -4.89 -3.21 -0.94
N ILE A 59 -5.81 -2.88 0.00
CA ILE A 59 -5.45 -2.75 1.42
C ILE A 59 -5.00 -4.10 1.97
N PHE A 60 -5.72 -5.19 1.69
CA PHE A 60 -5.29 -6.53 2.12
C PHE A 60 -3.93 -6.90 1.56
N THR A 61 -3.68 -6.62 0.28
CA THR A 61 -2.36 -6.88 -0.34
C THR A 61 -1.24 -6.08 0.34
N MET A 62 -1.49 -4.80 0.68
CA MET A 62 -0.52 -3.99 1.43
C MET A 62 -0.28 -4.56 2.83
N LEU A 63 -1.33 -5.00 3.52
CA LEU A 63 -1.19 -5.61 4.84
C LEU A 63 -0.38 -6.92 4.79
N GLU A 64 -0.57 -7.75 3.77
CA GLU A 64 0.27 -8.95 3.58
C GLU A 64 1.74 -8.57 3.29
N LEU A 65 1.99 -7.51 2.53
CA LEU A 65 3.34 -6.99 2.32
C LEU A 65 3.96 -6.51 3.65
N LEU A 66 3.22 -5.76 4.45
CA LEU A 66 3.70 -5.27 5.75
C LEU A 66 3.96 -6.41 6.74
N LYS A 67 3.12 -7.45 6.75
CA LYS A 67 3.36 -8.68 7.53
C LYS A 67 4.63 -9.40 7.08
N PHE A 68 4.83 -9.53 5.77
CA PHE A 68 6.05 -10.13 5.20
C PHE A 68 7.31 -9.35 5.59
N ILE A 69 7.23 -8.02 5.63
CA ILE A 69 8.27 -7.13 6.13
C ILE A 69 8.54 -7.38 7.63
N GLY A 70 7.53 -7.78 8.40
CA GLY A 70 7.66 -8.13 9.83
C GLY A 70 6.79 -7.27 10.77
N ILE A 71 5.88 -6.47 10.22
CA ILE A 71 4.94 -5.66 11.00
C ILE A 71 3.77 -6.54 11.48
N LYS A 72 3.47 -6.49 12.76
CA LYS A 72 2.29 -7.14 13.32
C LYS A 72 1.05 -6.33 12.96
N VAL A 73 0.01 -7.01 12.45
CA VAL A 73 -1.24 -6.37 11.99
C VAL A 73 -2.43 -7.00 12.70
N LYS A 74 -3.22 -6.18 13.38
CA LYS A 74 -4.50 -6.56 13.98
C LYS A 74 -5.64 -5.77 13.34
N MET A 75 -6.64 -6.48 12.82
CA MET A 75 -7.78 -5.89 12.11
C MET A 75 -9.05 -6.03 12.95
N LYS A 76 -9.79 -4.95 13.12
CA LYS A 76 -11.14 -4.91 13.70
C LYS A 76 -12.11 -4.48 12.60
N ARG A 77 -12.48 -5.42 11.72
CA ARG A 77 -13.27 -5.12 10.50
C ARG A 77 -14.59 -4.43 10.78
N ASN A 78 -15.33 -4.88 11.81
CA ASN A 78 -16.63 -4.31 12.17
C ASN A 78 -16.56 -2.84 12.61
N LYS A 79 -15.38 -2.34 12.95
CA LYS A 79 -15.11 -0.96 13.37
C LYS A 79 -14.28 -0.17 12.37
N ASN A 80 -13.88 -0.79 11.24
CA ASN A 80 -12.96 -0.21 10.26
C ASN A 80 -11.64 0.29 10.88
N ILE A 81 -11.09 -0.48 11.86
CA ILE A 81 -9.88 -0.14 12.60
C ILE A 81 -8.75 -1.11 12.24
N LEU A 82 -7.56 -0.56 12.06
CA LEU A 82 -6.29 -1.29 11.97
C LEU A 82 -5.36 -0.84 13.11
N GLU A 83 -4.73 -1.81 13.74
CA GLU A 83 -3.65 -1.62 14.70
C GLU A 83 -2.39 -2.30 14.14
N LEU A 84 -1.31 -1.54 14.00
CA LEU A 84 -0.04 -2.01 13.46
C LEU A 84 1.06 -1.78 14.49
N LYS A 85 1.92 -2.80 14.70
CA LYS A 85 3.04 -2.72 15.63
C LYS A 85 4.33 -3.18 14.96
N ASN A 86 5.35 -2.37 15.05
CA ASN A 86 6.69 -2.64 14.56
C ASN A 86 7.63 -2.82 15.77
N GLU A 87 7.63 -4.01 16.35
CA GLU A 87 8.38 -4.34 17.56
C GLU A 87 9.79 -4.89 17.27
N LYS A 88 10.06 -5.25 16.01
CA LYS A 88 11.31 -5.90 15.65
C LYS A 88 12.41 -4.86 15.36
N LYS A 89 13.61 -5.05 15.94
CA LYS A 89 14.81 -4.30 15.57
C LYS A 89 15.26 -4.61 14.13
N GLU A 90 15.08 -5.86 13.70
CA GLU A 90 15.38 -6.30 12.35
C GLU A 90 14.10 -6.74 11.65
N ILE A 91 13.89 -6.21 10.46
CA ILE A 91 12.77 -6.56 9.58
C ILE A 91 13.29 -6.95 8.21
N ASN A 92 12.44 -7.63 7.44
CA ASN A 92 12.77 -7.97 6.08
C ASN A 92 12.66 -6.70 5.20
N THR A 93 13.75 -6.29 4.60
CA THR A 93 13.79 -5.11 3.70
C THR A 93 13.48 -5.46 2.24
N LEU A 94 13.00 -6.69 1.98
CA LEU A 94 12.57 -7.16 0.68
C LEU A 94 11.05 -6.98 0.51
N ALA A 95 10.62 -6.37 -0.59
CA ALA A 95 9.25 -6.39 -1.07
C ALA A 95 9.19 -7.26 -2.36
N PRO A 96 8.74 -8.53 -2.27
CA PRO A 96 8.87 -9.50 -3.34
C PRO A 96 7.87 -9.26 -4.47
N TYR A 97 8.24 -9.66 -5.70
CA TYR A 97 7.41 -9.53 -6.90
C TYR A 97 5.98 -10.06 -6.71
N LYS A 98 5.82 -11.21 -6.07
CA LYS A 98 4.51 -11.85 -5.83
C LYS A 98 3.50 -10.91 -5.15
N LEU A 99 3.95 -10.07 -4.23
CA LEU A 99 3.09 -9.13 -3.50
C LEU A 99 3.00 -7.75 -4.18
N VAL A 100 4.07 -7.30 -4.84
CA VAL A 100 4.10 -5.96 -5.48
C VAL A 100 3.43 -5.95 -6.86
N LYS A 101 3.51 -7.06 -7.63
CA LYS A 101 3.01 -7.12 -9.02
C LYS A 101 1.53 -6.76 -9.18
N THR A 102 0.71 -7.09 -8.21
CA THR A 102 -0.75 -6.88 -8.25
C THR A 102 -1.19 -5.54 -7.64
N MET A 103 -0.28 -4.88 -6.92
CA MET A 103 -0.55 -3.63 -6.23
C MET A 103 0.59 -2.65 -6.44
N ARG A 104 0.37 -1.70 -7.31
CA ARG A 104 1.38 -0.71 -7.64
C ARG A 104 1.87 0.12 -6.46
N ALA A 105 0.98 0.41 -5.50
CA ALA A 105 1.33 1.10 -4.25
C ALA A 105 2.38 0.34 -3.41
N GLY A 106 2.69 -0.92 -3.74
CA GLY A 106 3.76 -1.68 -3.11
C GLY A 106 5.13 -1.02 -3.20
N VAL A 107 5.38 -0.21 -4.24
CA VAL A 107 6.62 0.57 -4.37
C VAL A 107 6.77 1.64 -3.28
N LEU A 108 5.68 2.09 -2.67
CA LEU A 108 5.70 3.13 -1.63
C LEU A 108 6.47 2.70 -0.38
N VAL A 109 6.67 1.40 -0.14
CA VAL A 109 7.49 0.93 0.99
C VAL A 109 8.99 1.22 0.82
N LEU A 110 9.43 1.56 -0.41
CA LEU A 110 10.84 1.84 -0.72
C LEU A 110 11.40 2.98 0.15
N GLY A 111 10.71 4.12 0.19
CA GLY A 111 11.13 5.28 0.98
C GLY A 111 11.26 4.96 2.48
N PRO A 112 10.20 4.51 3.15
CA PRO A 112 10.23 4.15 4.56
C PRO A 112 11.27 3.08 4.92
N LEU A 113 11.42 2.02 4.11
CA LEU A 113 12.46 1.01 4.32
C LEU A 113 13.86 1.60 4.24
N LEU A 114 14.11 2.41 3.21
CA LEU A 114 15.41 3.03 3.00
C LEU A 114 15.75 4.03 4.11
N THR A 115 14.77 4.83 4.55
CA THR A 115 14.94 5.79 5.64
C THR A 115 15.28 5.12 6.95
N LYS A 116 14.51 4.10 7.34
CA LYS A 116 14.66 3.46 8.66
C LYS A 116 15.79 2.44 8.71
N PHE A 117 15.95 1.63 7.65
CA PHE A 117 16.88 0.50 7.62
C PHE A 117 18.07 0.71 6.68
N LYS A 118 18.16 1.87 6.02
CA LYS A 118 19.27 2.27 5.14
C LYS A 118 19.47 1.37 3.92
N LYS A 119 18.62 0.38 3.75
CA LYS A 119 18.61 -0.55 2.60
C LYS A 119 17.19 -0.99 2.28
N ALA A 120 16.91 -1.20 1.00
CA ALA A 120 15.64 -1.76 0.54
C ALA A 120 15.82 -2.49 -0.79
N LYS A 121 15.12 -3.61 -0.96
CA LYS A 121 14.99 -4.33 -2.22
C LYS A 121 13.51 -4.48 -2.55
N VAL A 122 13.01 -3.69 -3.50
CA VAL A 122 11.59 -3.63 -3.83
C VAL A 122 11.40 -4.02 -5.28
N SER A 123 10.50 -4.98 -5.55
CA SER A 123 10.19 -5.35 -6.92
C SER A 123 9.60 -4.15 -7.67
N LEU A 124 9.93 -4.02 -8.95
CA LEU A 124 9.20 -3.15 -9.85
C LEU A 124 7.72 -3.56 -9.88
N PRO A 125 6.79 -2.60 -9.89
CA PRO A 125 5.38 -2.91 -10.01
C PRO A 125 5.10 -3.57 -11.38
N GLY A 126 4.21 -4.55 -11.39
CA GLY A 126 3.73 -5.15 -12.63
C GLY A 126 2.98 -4.12 -13.49
N GLY A 127 2.85 -4.43 -14.79
CA GLY A 127 2.07 -3.61 -15.70
C GLY A 127 0.60 -3.48 -15.25
N CYS A 128 0.02 -2.32 -15.46
CA CYS A 128 -1.41 -2.09 -15.24
C CYS A 128 -2.12 -1.97 -16.58
N ALA A 129 -3.33 -2.52 -16.69
CA ALA A 129 -4.16 -2.42 -17.89
C ALA A 129 -4.45 -0.97 -18.34
N ILE A 130 -4.25 0.01 -17.44
CA ILE A 130 -4.51 1.44 -17.70
C ILE A 130 -3.25 2.20 -18.18
N GLY A 131 -2.10 1.53 -18.36
CA GLY A 131 -0.88 2.12 -18.91
C GLY A 131 0.35 2.03 -17.99
N THR A 132 1.50 2.41 -18.56
CA THR A 132 2.78 2.51 -17.84
C THR A 132 2.70 3.66 -16.85
N ARG A 133 3.07 3.38 -15.63
CA ARG A 133 3.17 4.42 -14.62
C ARG A 133 4.57 4.37 -14.03
N PRO A 134 5.47 5.20 -14.51
CA PRO A 134 6.87 5.18 -14.15
C PRO A 134 7.09 5.46 -12.67
N VAL A 135 8.10 4.83 -12.08
CA VAL A 135 8.57 5.07 -10.71
C VAL A 135 9.82 5.95 -10.67
N ASP A 136 10.24 6.42 -11.83
CA ASP A 136 11.46 7.19 -12.08
C ASP A 136 11.56 8.46 -11.22
N LEU A 137 10.45 9.20 -11.03
CA LEU A 137 10.43 10.37 -10.16
C LEU A 137 10.73 10.02 -8.70
N HIS A 138 10.21 8.89 -8.20
CA HIS A 138 10.54 8.42 -6.85
C HIS A 138 12.02 8.09 -6.74
N LEU A 139 12.58 7.39 -7.74
CA LEU A 139 13.98 7.02 -7.77
C LEU A 139 14.88 8.24 -7.92
N PHE A 140 14.48 9.19 -8.75
CA PHE A 140 15.18 10.47 -8.92
C PHE A 140 15.26 11.23 -7.59
N ALA A 141 14.12 11.43 -6.91
CA ALA A 141 14.07 12.11 -5.63
C ALA A 141 14.95 11.43 -4.57
N LEU A 142 14.84 10.10 -4.43
CA LEU A 142 15.66 9.35 -3.47
C LEU A 142 17.16 9.44 -3.80
N LYS A 143 17.56 9.42 -5.08
CA LYS A 143 18.95 9.63 -5.50
C LYS A 143 19.44 11.03 -5.12
N LYS A 144 18.62 12.08 -5.29
CA LYS A 144 18.96 13.45 -4.87
C LYS A 144 19.16 13.56 -3.37
N LEU A 145 18.42 12.77 -2.59
CA LEU A 145 18.60 12.63 -1.13
C LEU A 145 19.78 11.75 -0.73
N GLY A 146 20.65 11.33 -1.66
CA GLY A 146 21.88 10.59 -1.40
C GLY A 146 21.75 9.06 -1.46
N ALA A 147 20.62 8.51 -1.88
CA ALA A 147 20.47 7.08 -2.05
C ALA A 147 21.24 6.56 -3.26
N LYS A 148 21.97 5.44 -3.11
CA LYS A 148 22.50 4.66 -4.21
C LYS A 148 21.46 3.65 -4.68
N ILE A 149 21.01 3.75 -5.93
CA ILE A 149 19.93 2.94 -6.48
C ILE A 149 20.38 2.24 -7.74
N LYS A 150 20.16 0.91 -7.79
CA LYS A 150 20.35 0.05 -8.97
C LYS A 150 19.05 -0.66 -9.29
N ILE A 151 18.78 -0.88 -10.57
CA ILE A 151 17.72 -1.77 -11.04
C ILE A 151 18.40 -3.03 -11.56
N LYS A 152 18.05 -4.17 -10.97
CA LYS A 152 18.59 -5.48 -11.37
C LYS A 152 17.53 -6.56 -11.17
N ASP A 153 17.39 -7.44 -12.17
CA ASP A 153 16.48 -8.59 -12.15
C ASP A 153 15.02 -8.23 -11.77
N GLY A 154 14.52 -7.09 -12.27
CA GLY A 154 13.18 -6.60 -11.96
C GLY A 154 13.01 -5.99 -10.55
N TYR A 155 14.11 -5.76 -9.82
CA TYR A 155 14.11 -5.14 -8.50
C TYR A 155 14.82 -3.79 -8.47
N ILE A 156 14.26 -2.88 -7.71
CA ILE A 156 14.91 -1.66 -7.23
C ILE A 156 15.73 -2.06 -6.00
N ILE A 157 17.04 -1.95 -6.08
CA ILE A 157 17.97 -2.19 -4.97
C ILE A 157 18.50 -0.82 -4.56
N ALA A 158 18.19 -0.39 -3.34
CA ALA A 158 18.54 0.92 -2.83
C ALA A 158 19.28 0.85 -1.50
N GLU A 159 20.31 1.70 -1.36
CA GLU A 159 21.11 1.86 -0.14
C GLU A 159 21.31 3.33 0.18
N ALA A 160 21.23 3.71 1.46
CA ALA A 160 21.52 5.04 1.98
C ALA A 160 22.32 4.92 3.28
N ARG A 161 23.58 4.46 3.19
CA ARG A 161 24.42 4.13 4.36
C ARG A 161 24.53 5.26 5.39
N LYS A 162 24.61 6.50 4.93
CA LYS A 162 24.66 7.72 5.78
C LYS A 162 23.27 8.24 6.17
N GLY A 163 22.19 7.57 5.73
CA GLY A 163 20.81 8.06 5.77
C GLY A 163 20.47 8.86 4.51
N LEU A 164 19.20 9.28 4.41
CA LEU A 164 18.77 10.26 3.43
C LEU A 164 19.03 11.67 3.97
N MET A 165 19.59 12.53 3.16
CA MET A 165 19.93 13.90 3.53
C MET A 165 19.21 14.85 2.57
N GLY A 166 18.57 15.90 3.10
CA GLY A 166 17.97 17.00 2.36
C GLY A 166 18.97 18.12 2.11
#